data_f99c05089b1522f9476560aa592de2cc
#
_entry.id   f99c05089b1522f9476560aa592de2cc
#
_cell.length_a   1.000
_cell.length_b   1.000
_cell.length_c   1.000
_cell.angle_alpha   90.00
_cell.angle_beta   90.00
_cell.angle_gamma   90.00
#
_symmetry.space_group_name_H-M   'P 1'
#
loop_
_entity.id
_entity.type
_entity.pdbx_description
1 polymer ?
#
loop_
_entity_poly.entity_id
_entity_poly.type
_entity_poly.pdbx_seq_one_letter_code
_entity_poly.pdbx_strand_id
1 'polypeptide(L)'
;MRRVAIAGVLAMQPEVLVLDEPTAGLDPKGRFEMMEMFAQLQREKGITIVLVTHQMNDVSDYADYVIVCEKGTVVKTGTPEEVFADAAWLQEKQLGLPSTVQFVEKLKAKGFQTDARPMNLDALADLLVSHSKNGGDTSAR
;
A
#
# COMPACT_ATOMS: atom_id res chain seq x y z
N MET A 1 6.83 -22.92 -7.71
CA MET A 1 5.77 -23.12 -8.71
C MET A 1 5.12 -21.80 -9.21
N ARG A 2 4.73 -20.83 -8.35
CA ARG A 2 4.09 -19.56 -8.81
C ARG A 2 4.93 -18.75 -9.79
N ARG A 3 6.23 -18.57 -9.54
CA ARG A 3 7.12 -17.84 -10.48
C ARG A 3 7.16 -18.46 -11.88
N VAL A 4 7.08 -19.78 -11.99
CA VAL A 4 7.04 -20.48 -13.28
C VAL A 4 5.72 -20.24 -14.02
N ALA A 5 4.60 -20.25 -13.30
CA ALA A 5 3.29 -19.95 -13.87
C ALA A 5 3.22 -18.50 -14.42
N ILE A 6 3.74 -17.55 -13.65
CA ILE A 6 3.83 -16.15 -14.06
C ILE A 6 4.72 -16.00 -15.30
N ALA A 7 5.89 -16.65 -15.31
CA ALA A 7 6.77 -16.65 -16.50
C ALA A 7 6.09 -17.21 -17.75
N GLY A 8 5.28 -18.26 -17.62
CA GLY A 8 4.49 -18.82 -18.72
C GLY A 8 3.45 -17.83 -19.26
N VAL A 9 2.75 -17.12 -18.40
CA VAL A 9 1.78 -16.10 -18.82
C VAL A 9 2.49 -14.91 -19.47
N LEU A 10 3.61 -14.46 -18.93
CA LEU A 10 4.40 -13.34 -19.47
C LEU A 10 5.00 -13.66 -20.84
N ALA A 11 5.28 -14.94 -21.14
CA ALA A 11 5.73 -15.36 -22.46
C ALA A 11 4.71 -15.10 -23.56
N MET A 12 3.41 -14.97 -23.22
CA MET A 12 2.34 -14.60 -24.15
C MET A 12 2.25 -13.09 -24.41
N GLN A 13 3.09 -12.27 -23.76
CA GLN A 13 3.11 -10.81 -23.87
C GLN A 13 1.72 -10.15 -23.65
N PRO A 14 1.05 -10.40 -22.52
CA PRO A 14 -0.27 -9.84 -22.28
C PRO A 14 -0.21 -8.33 -22.09
N GLU A 15 -1.23 -7.60 -22.51
CA GLU A 15 -1.41 -6.18 -22.21
C GLU A 15 -1.91 -5.97 -20.78
N VAL A 16 -2.66 -6.95 -20.25
CA VAL A 16 -3.22 -6.92 -18.88
C VAL A 16 -2.88 -8.23 -18.17
N LEU A 17 -2.31 -8.13 -16.99
CA LEU A 17 -1.99 -9.25 -16.11
C LEU A 17 -2.84 -9.18 -14.86
N VAL A 18 -3.69 -10.19 -14.62
CA VAL A 18 -4.50 -10.29 -13.40
C VAL A 18 -3.86 -11.30 -12.45
N LEU A 19 -3.60 -10.87 -11.22
CA LEU A 19 -2.94 -11.64 -10.19
C LEU A 19 -3.83 -11.70 -8.95
N ASP A 20 -4.21 -12.93 -8.56
CA ASP A 20 -5.02 -13.17 -7.37
C ASP A 20 -4.12 -13.71 -6.24
N GLU A 21 -3.99 -12.92 -5.17
CA GLU A 21 -3.17 -13.19 -3.99
C GLU A 21 -1.76 -13.74 -4.35
N PRO A 22 -0.99 -13.09 -5.23
CA PRO A 22 0.26 -13.67 -5.76
C PRO A 22 1.33 -13.85 -4.70
N THR A 23 1.29 -13.08 -3.63
CA THR A 23 2.27 -13.09 -2.53
C THR A 23 1.84 -13.97 -1.34
N ALA A 24 0.65 -14.57 -1.38
CA ALA A 24 0.16 -15.40 -0.28
C ALA A 24 1.09 -16.59 0.01
N GLY A 25 1.44 -16.77 1.29
CA GLY A 25 2.31 -17.87 1.76
C GLY A 25 3.79 -17.67 1.48
N LEU A 26 4.21 -16.50 0.99
CA LEU A 26 5.62 -16.13 0.90
C LEU A 26 6.09 -15.51 2.23
N ASP A 27 7.38 -15.71 2.52
CA ASP A 27 8.07 -14.96 3.55
C ASP A 27 8.18 -13.46 3.17
N PRO A 28 8.47 -12.55 4.11
CA PRO A 28 8.55 -11.12 3.83
C PRO A 28 9.50 -10.75 2.69
N LYS A 29 10.65 -11.44 2.59
CA LYS A 29 11.62 -11.20 1.53
C LYS A 29 11.09 -11.64 0.17
N GLY A 30 10.54 -12.85 0.08
CA GLY A 30 9.97 -13.38 -1.16
C GLY A 30 8.77 -12.55 -1.65
N ARG A 31 7.98 -12.00 -0.72
CA ARG A 31 6.89 -11.07 -1.02
C ARG A 31 7.43 -9.78 -1.63
N PHE A 32 8.39 -9.13 -0.99
CA PHE A 32 9.02 -7.92 -1.50
C PHE A 32 9.63 -8.13 -2.90
N GLU A 33 10.43 -9.20 -3.08
CA GLU A 33 11.03 -9.51 -4.37
C GLU A 33 9.99 -9.73 -5.48
N MET A 34 8.84 -10.33 -5.15
CA MET A 34 7.76 -10.57 -6.11
C MET A 34 7.05 -9.27 -6.48
N MET A 35 6.76 -8.41 -5.52
CA MET A 35 6.13 -7.11 -5.78
C MET A 35 7.05 -6.19 -6.59
N GLU A 36 8.35 -6.15 -6.28
CA GLU A 36 9.34 -5.42 -7.08
C GLU A 36 9.42 -5.93 -8.52
N MET A 37 9.35 -7.25 -8.71
CA MET A 37 9.32 -7.83 -10.05
C MET A 37 8.08 -7.36 -10.83
N PHE A 38 6.90 -7.31 -10.22
CA PHE A 38 5.69 -6.79 -10.87
C PHE A 38 5.81 -5.30 -11.20
N ALA A 39 6.31 -4.49 -10.28
CA ALA A 39 6.55 -3.08 -10.52
C ALA A 39 7.56 -2.85 -11.65
N GLN A 40 8.62 -3.65 -11.71
CA GLN A 40 9.58 -3.60 -12.82
C GLN A 40 8.94 -3.98 -14.15
N LEU A 41 8.16 -5.05 -14.20
CA LEU A 41 7.44 -5.47 -15.41
C LEU A 41 6.50 -4.38 -15.93
N GLN A 42 5.75 -3.73 -15.03
CA GLN A 42 4.88 -2.62 -15.40
C GLN A 42 5.69 -1.46 -16.00
N ARG A 43 6.80 -1.06 -15.37
CA ARG A 43 7.67 0.02 -15.86
C ARG A 43 8.32 -0.30 -17.20
N GLU A 44 8.84 -1.53 -17.37
CA GLU A 44 9.62 -1.90 -18.56
C GLU A 44 8.75 -2.29 -19.76
N LYS A 45 7.61 -2.92 -19.52
CA LYS A 45 6.74 -3.47 -20.57
C LYS A 45 5.47 -2.66 -20.79
N GLY A 46 5.15 -1.71 -19.92
CA GLY A 46 3.92 -0.90 -20.01
C GLY A 46 2.64 -1.72 -19.85
N ILE A 47 2.71 -2.92 -19.25
CA ILE A 47 1.53 -3.77 -19.03
C ILE A 47 0.70 -3.21 -17.87
N THR A 48 -0.61 -3.39 -17.96
CA THR A 48 -1.51 -3.12 -16.85
C THR A 48 -1.53 -4.32 -15.90
N ILE A 49 -1.27 -4.09 -14.60
CA ILE A 49 -1.33 -5.14 -13.58
C ILE A 49 -2.55 -4.91 -12.71
N VAL A 50 -3.44 -5.89 -12.66
CA VAL A 50 -4.58 -5.94 -11.74
C VAL A 50 -4.23 -6.90 -10.61
N LEU A 51 -4.01 -6.36 -9.41
CA LEU A 51 -3.65 -7.11 -8.22
C LEU A 51 -4.88 -7.27 -7.32
N VAL A 52 -5.32 -8.50 -7.08
CA VAL A 52 -6.33 -8.81 -6.07
C VAL A 52 -5.60 -9.22 -4.80
N THR A 53 -5.80 -8.45 -3.73
CA THR A 53 -5.10 -8.68 -2.45
C THR A 53 -5.88 -8.10 -1.27
N HIS A 54 -5.65 -8.64 -0.10
CA HIS A 54 -6.08 -8.09 1.19
C HIS A 54 -4.91 -7.47 1.98
N GLN A 55 -3.75 -7.32 1.35
CA GLN A 55 -2.53 -6.80 1.96
C GLN A 55 -2.44 -5.28 1.74
N MET A 56 -2.87 -4.51 2.72
CA MET A 56 -2.98 -3.05 2.56
C MET A 56 -1.63 -2.36 2.36
N ASN A 57 -0.54 -2.94 2.85
CA ASN A 57 0.81 -2.41 2.57
C ASN A 57 1.18 -2.54 1.09
N ASP A 58 0.84 -3.67 0.43
CA ASP A 58 1.10 -3.82 -1.00
C ASP A 58 0.28 -2.80 -1.81
N VAL A 59 -0.97 -2.55 -1.38
CA VAL A 59 -1.82 -1.53 -2.02
C VAL A 59 -1.22 -0.14 -1.85
N SER A 60 -0.78 0.23 -0.64
CA SER A 60 -0.21 1.55 -0.38
C SER A 60 1.14 1.79 -1.06
N ASP A 61 1.94 0.74 -1.23
CA ASP A 61 3.30 0.87 -1.77
C ASP A 61 3.35 0.78 -3.30
N TYR A 62 2.39 0.09 -3.94
CA TYR A 62 2.50 -0.27 -5.36
C TYR A 62 1.29 0.11 -6.21
N ALA A 63 0.10 0.38 -5.66
CA ALA A 63 -1.07 0.66 -6.46
C ALA A 63 -1.16 2.12 -6.89
N ASP A 64 -1.47 2.36 -8.16
CA ASP A 64 -1.84 3.69 -8.67
C ASP A 64 -3.34 3.97 -8.47
N TYR A 65 -4.15 2.92 -8.48
CA TYR A 65 -5.61 3.01 -8.35
C TYR A 65 -6.17 1.80 -7.61
N VAL A 66 -7.14 2.03 -6.75
CA VAL A 66 -7.75 1.03 -5.87
C VAL A 66 -9.24 0.89 -6.17
N ILE A 67 -9.69 -0.36 -6.24
CA ILE A 67 -11.10 -0.72 -6.34
C ILE A 67 -11.43 -1.62 -5.14
N VAL A 68 -12.29 -1.14 -4.26
CA VAL A 68 -12.74 -1.90 -3.09
C VAL A 68 -14.05 -2.61 -3.41
N CYS A 69 -14.02 -3.94 -3.27
CA CYS A 69 -15.19 -4.80 -3.52
C CYS A 69 -15.72 -5.40 -2.22
N GLU A 70 -17.02 -5.39 -2.05
CA GLU A 70 -17.73 -6.05 -0.95
C GLU A 70 -18.92 -6.83 -1.52
N LYS A 71 -19.01 -8.13 -1.21
CA LYS A 71 -20.12 -9.00 -1.63
C LYS A 71 -20.44 -8.92 -3.13
N GLY A 72 -19.37 -8.85 -3.95
CA GLY A 72 -19.51 -8.80 -5.41
C GLY A 72 -19.87 -7.42 -5.98
N THR A 73 -19.88 -6.37 -5.17
CA THR A 73 -20.19 -5.00 -5.58
C THR A 73 -19.00 -4.08 -5.30
N VAL A 74 -18.74 -3.14 -6.21
CA VAL A 74 -17.75 -2.08 -5.99
C VAL A 74 -18.35 -1.07 -5.00
N VAL A 75 -17.67 -0.85 -3.87
CA VAL A 75 -18.15 0.04 -2.80
C VAL A 75 -17.33 1.32 -2.69
N LYS A 76 -16.09 1.33 -3.17
CA LYS A 76 -15.23 2.52 -3.20
C LYS A 76 -14.16 2.37 -4.28
N THR A 77 -13.78 3.48 -4.90
CA THR A 77 -12.65 3.55 -5.84
C THR A 77 -11.88 4.85 -5.62
N GLY A 78 -10.61 4.89 -6.02
CA GLY A 78 -9.77 6.08 -5.94
C GLY A 78 -8.30 5.75 -5.88
N THR A 79 -7.46 6.75 -5.64
CA THR A 79 -6.05 6.53 -5.32
C THR A 79 -5.91 5.89 -3.94
N PRO A 80 -4.76 5.27 -3.61
CA PRO A 80 -4.52 4.76 -2.25
C PRO A 80 -4.79 5.82 -1.17
N GLU A 81 -4.35 7.06 -1.37
CA GLU A 81 -4.55 8.17 -0.44
C GLU A 81 -6.04 8.46 -0.21
N GLU A 82 -6.84 8.50 -1.27
CA GLU A 82 -8.28 8.73 -1.20
C GLU A 82 -9.01 7.60 -0.51
N VAL A 83 -8.63 6.35 -0.80
CA VAL A 83 -9.26 5.17 -0.19
C VAL A 83 -8.90 5.06 1.28
N PHE A 84 -7.63 5.25 1.64
CA PHE A 84 -7.15 5.16 3.03
C PHE A 84 -7.41 6.45 3.85
N ALA A 85 -7.97 7.51 3.23
CA ALA A 85 -8.34 8.73 3.93
C ALA A 85 -9.40 8.49 5.02
N ASP A 86 -10.31 7.56 4.82
CA ASP A 86 -11.41 7.25 5.74
C ASP A 86 -11.11 6.00 6.57
N ALA A 87 -10.30 6.18 7.62
CA ALA A 87 -9.92 5.10 8.51
C ALA A 87 -11.13 4.47 9.23
N ALA A 88 -12.15 5.27 9.57
CA ALA A 88 -13.35 4.78 10.24
C ALA A 88 -14.17 3.85 9.33
N TRP A 89 -14.35 4.25 8.07
CA TRP A 89 -15.01 3.43 7.07
C TRP A 89 -14.26 2.11 6.81
N LEU A 90 -12.93 2.16 6.73
CA LEU A 90 -12.11 0.96 6.54
C LEU A 90 -12.24 -0.01 7.72
N GLN A 91 -12.28 0.49 8.95
CA GLN A 91 -12.52 -0.33 10.14
C GLN A 91 -13.92 -0.94 10.15
N GLU A 92 -14.94 -0.17 9.79
CA GLU A 92 -16.32 -0.68 9.65
C GLU A 92 -16.40 -1.82 8.64
N LYS A 93 -15.66 -1.69 7.53
CA LYS A 93 -15.58 -2.71 6.47
C LYS A 93 -14.62 -3.86 6.79
N GLN A 94 -14.02 -3.88 7.98
CA GLN A 94 -12.99 -4.85 8.38
C GLN A 94 -11.79 -4.90 7.43
N LEU A 95 -11.54 -3.82 6.73
CA LEU A 95 -10.35 -3.62 5.92
C LEU A 95 -9.22 -3.09 6.80
N GLY A 96 -8.02 -3.63 6.61
CA GLY A 96 -6.83 -3.14 7.30
C GLY A 96 -6.44 -1.75 6.83
N LEU A 97 -5.65 -1.07 7.65
CA LEU A 97 -4.93 0.14 7.25
C LEU A 97 -3.47 -0.21 6.95
N PRO A 98 -2.79 0.50 6.04
CA PRO A 98 -1.34 0.43 5.92
C PRO A 98 -0.65 0.64 7.26
N SER A 99 0.45 -0.06 7.51
CA SER A 99 1.17 -0.01 8.78
C SER A 99 1.62 1.39 9.17
N THR A 100 2.03 2.19 8.19
CA THR A 100 2.45 3.59 8.35
C THR A 100 1.29 4.47 8.80
N VAL A 101 0.12 4.30 8.20
CA VAL A 101 -1.11 5.02 8.58
C VAL A 101 -1.54 4.61 9.99
N GLN A 102 -1.54 3.32 10.31
CA GLN A 102 -1.84 2.84 11.67
C GLN A 102 -0.89 3.43 12.73
N PHE A 103 0.39 3.54 12.38
CA PHE A 103 1.39 4.11 13.27
C PHE A 103 1.10 5.58 13.57
N VAL A 104 0.80 6.38 12.54
CA VAL A 104 0.45 7.80 12.70
C VAL A 104 -0.84 7.98 13.51
N GLU A 105 -1.86 7.16 13.27
CA GLU A 105 -3.10 7.21 14.08
C GLU A 105 -2.83 6.92 15.58
N LYS A 106 -1.94 5.98 15.89
CA LYS A 106 -1.50 5.73 17.26
C LYS A 106 -0.70 6.90 17.86
N LEU A 107 0.12 7.59 17.07
CA LEU A 107 0.82 8.79 17.51
C LEU A 107 -0.16 9.93 17.78
N LYS A 108 -1.16 10.14 16.92
CA LYS A 108 -2.22 11.13 17.14
C LYS A 108 -2.97 10.89 18.45
N ALA A 109 -3.30 9.65 18.76
CA ALA A 109 -3.92 9.29 20.03
C ALA A 109 -3.04 9.63 21.27
N LYS A 110 -1.73 9.81 21.08
CA LYS A 110 -0.75 10.25 22.11
C LYS A 110 -0.43 11.73 22.05
N GLY A 111 -1.16 12.52 21.26
CA GLY A 111 -1.00 13.96 21.19
C GLY A 111 -0.12 14.49 20.05
N PHE A 112 0.35 13.61 19.14
CA PHE A 112 1.07 14.04 17.95
C PHE A 112 0.12 14.72 16.97
N GLN A 113 0.40 15.97 16.63
CA GLN A 113 -0.46 16.75 15.75
C GLN A 113 0.05 16.69 14.31
N THR A 114 -0.70 16.05 13.44
CA THR A 114 -0.45 16.02 11.99
C THR A 114 -1.70 15.63 11.23
N ASP A 115 -1.87 16.20 10.05
CA ASP A 115 -2.89 15.76 9.08
C ASP A 115 -2.29 14.83 8.01
N ALA A 116 -0.96 14.64 8.03
CA ALA A 116 -0.28 13.79 7.08
C ALA A 116 -0.63 12.31 7.29
N ARG A 117 -0.74 11.60 6.18
CA ARG A 117 -1.01 10.15 6.11
C ARG A 117 0.03 9.51 5.20
N PRO A 118 1.20 9.17 5.74
CA PRO A 118 2.27 8.57 4.95
C PRO A 118 1.85 7.17 4.48
N MET A 119 1.87 6.95 3.17
CA MET A 119 1.49 5.66 2.57
C MET A 119 2.64 4.65 2.63
N ASN A 120 3.89 5.10 2.69
CA ASN A 120 5.08 4.27 2.73
C ASN A 120 6.06 4.70 3.83
N LEU A 121 7.12 3.91 4.04
CA LEU A 121 8.11 4.15 5.09
C LEU A 121 8.92 5.42 4.87
N ASP A 122 9.23 5.79 3.63
CA ASP A 122 10.00 7.00 3.32
C ASP A 122 9.20 8.24 3.69
N ALA A 123 7.93 8.30 3.28
CA ALA A 123 7.03 9.39 3.65
C ALA A 123 6.80 9.48 5.16
N LEU A 124 6.77 8.34 5.87
CA LEU A 124 6.69 8.32 7.33
C LEU A 124 7.97 8.86 7.97
N ALA A 125 9.15 8.47 7.46
CA ALA A 125 10.43 8.97 7.95
C ALA A 125 10.54 10.48 7.77
N ASP A 126 10.19 11.00 6.60
CA ASP A 126 10.19 12.43 6.30
C ASP A 126 9.25 13.22 7.24
N LEU A 127 8.05 12.69 7.48
CA LEU A 127 7.11 13.27 8.44
C LEU A 127 7.71 13.38 9.85
N LEU A 128 8.33 12.32 10.35
CA LEU A 128 8.91 12.28 11.69
C LEU A 128 10.12 13.20 11.83
N VAL A 129 10.98 13.24 10.81
CA VAL A 129 12.16 14.12 10.77
C VAL A 129 11.74 15.59 10.73
N SER A 130 10.76 15.94 9.90
CA SER A 130 10.25 17.31 9.81
C SER A 130 9.63 17.78 11.14
N HIS A 131 8.91 16.88 11.80
CA HIS A 131 8.30 17.20 13.10
C HIS A 131 9.35 17.35 14.22
N SER A 132 10.40 16.53 14.22
CA SER A 132 11.52 16.63 15.18
C SER A 132 12.28 17.96 15.03
N LYS A 133 12.44 18.46 13.82
CA LYS A 133 13.12 19.75 13.55
C LYS A 133 12.27 20.95 14.02
N ASN A 134 10.95 20.85 13.92
CA ASN A 134 10.03 21.92 14.33
C ASN A 134 9.69 21.89 15.83
N GLY A 135 9.88 20.76 16.52
CA GLY A 135 9.63 20.59 17.95
C GLY A 135 10.84 20.86 18.86
N GLY A 136 12.00 21.13 18.28
CA GLY A 136 13.27 21.34 19.01
C GLY A 136 13.43 22.71 19.70
N ASP A 137 12.44 23.62 19.62
CA ASP A 137 12.59 24.99 20.14
C ASP A 137 11.70 25.30 21.37
N THR A 138 11.25 24.29 22.12
CA THR A 138 10.41 24.49 23.28
C THR A 138 10.97 23.83 24.57
N SER A 139 12.30 23.85 24.76
CA SER A 139 12.90 23.41 26.01
C SER A 139 14.16 24.24 26.37
N ALA A 140 13.98 25.56 26.48
CA ALA A 140 14.92 26.42 27.16
C ALA A 140 14.19 27.65 27.71
N ARG A 141 13.44 27.47 28.79
CA ARG A 141 13.23 28.51 29.85
C ARG A 141 12.67 27.87 31.11
#